data_ae9586d37746be34b5d43e799dddf6cf
#
_entry.id   ae9586d37746be34b5d43e799dddf6cf
#
_cell.length_a   1.000
_cell.length_b   1.000
_cell.length_c   1.000
_cell.angle_alpha   90.00
_cell.angle_beta   90.00
_cell.angle_gamma   90.00
#
_symmetry.space_group_name_H-M   'P 1'
#
loop_
_entity.id
_entity.type
_entity.pdbx_description
1 polymer ?
#
loop_
_entity_poly.entity_id
_entity_poly.type
_entity_poly.pdbx_seq_one_letter_code
_entity_poly.pdbx_strand_id
1 'polypeptide(L)'
;KTVSGTLVKAADMYLQVADVVIFRSDILTITSGDAPSEDPKKPAAGRPAGNESTDQEATRSSELEIDPGAPGVFYLPMSGMVGLEMRPEEIEMIVAEADKRGDGQTIVLDIESGGGMVIEYILMAQTIVEYKKRHKFVAWVGEAISAAAATALACDRIVFKSNARLGAITMHSSGNPVSDETEERWITLLKGVLRTSGYSEHWARPMVRNDSWISYVRDPDTGDVEYFSSPQGIAGEVVLSNWTENCVLSADQGVDSGLAYGRADNKEQLAKVLDLPSWNDLGTGQKMHDTWHQTCVKCEEDIRKTTARLGMLGEYSEMVQLRKRIEIYKRWLRWWKKAPNQMLLLGIPSINQLEEMIEELQRELREGRG
;
A
#
# COMPACT_ATOMS: atom_id res chain seq x y z
N LYS A 1 -18.18 22.89 -3.28
CA LYS A 1 -17.37 22.88 -4.52
C LYS A 1 -17.78 21.68 -5.37
N THR A 2 -17.86 21.86 -6.69
CA THR A 2 -18.11 20.78 -7.64
C THR A 2 -16.76 20.28 -8.14
N VAL A 3 -16.55 18.96 -8.14
CA VAL A 3 -15.38 18.29 -8.70
C VAL A 3 -15.90 17.41 -9.84
N SER A 4 -15.33 17.54 -11.03
CA SER A 4 -15.64 16.72 -12.19
C SER A 4 -14.38 16.06 -12.73
N GLY A 5 -14.50 14.83 -13.20
CA GLY A 5 -13.38 14.05 -13.74
C GLY A 5 -13.71 12.56 -13.74
N THR A 6 -12.77 11.76 -14.22
CA THR A 6 -12.90 10.30 -14.19
C THR A 6 -12.73 9.79 -12.77
N LEU A 7 -13.64 8.92 -12.32
CA LEU A 7 -13.49 8.19 -11.07
C LEU A 7 -12.33 7.21 -11.20
N VAL A 8 -11.26 7.45 -10.42
CA VAL A 8 -10.06 6.63 -10.43
C VAL A 8 -10.16 5.52 -9.40
N LYS A 9 -10.59 5.86 -8.19
CA LYS A 9 -10.78 4.91 -7.08
C LYS A 9 -12.03 5.23 -6.27
N ALA A 10 -12.64 4.22 -5.71
CA ALA A 10 -13.73 4.35 -4.74
C ALA A 10 -13.49 3.40 -3.57
N ALA A 11 -13.67 3.90 -2.37
CA ALA A 11 -13.64 3.13 -1.14
C ALA A 11 -14.78 3.60 -0.21
N ASP A 12 -15.04 2.87 0.85
CA ASP A 12 -16.15 3.19 1.75
C ASP A 12 -16.07 4.60 2.35
N MET A 13 -14.86 5.13 2.50
CA MET A 13 -14.60 6.41 3.16
C MET A 13 -14.32 7.57 2.21
N TYR A 14 -13.97 7.33 0.93
CA TYR A 14 -13.65 8.39 -0.02
C TYR A 14 -13.88 8.00 -1.48
N LEU A 15 -13.88 8.99 -2.37
CA LEU A 15 -13.80 8.85 -3.81
C LEU A 15 -12.56 9.60 -4.32
N GLN A 16 -11.84 9.02 -5.26
CA GLN A 16 -10.81 9.73 -6.01
C GLN A 16 -11.31 10.01 -7.42
N VAL A 17 -11.43 11.30 -7.73
CA VAL A 17 -11.84 11.80 -9.05
C VAL A 17 -10.67 12.57 -9.63
N ALA A 18 -10.06 12.05 -10.68
CA ALA A 18 -8.79 12.53 -11.24
C ALA A 18 -7.69 12.59 -10.15
N ASP A 19 -7.16 13.75 -9.84
CA ASP A 19 -6.13 14.01 -8.83
C ASP A 19 -6.71 14.49 -7.47
N VAL A 20 -8.04 14.54 -7.36
CA VAL A 20 -8.72 15.03 -6.15
C VAL A 20 -9.31 13.87 -5.36
N VAL A 21 -9.01 13.84 -4.07
CA VAL A 21 -9.62 12.93 -3.10
C VAL A 21 -10.73 13.66 -2.37
N ILE A 22 -11.90 13.01 -2.30
CA ILE A 22 -13.09 13.55 -1.65
C ILE A 22 -13.56 12.52 -0.62
N PHE A 23 -13.58 12.88 0.65
CA PHE A 23 -14.16 12.01 1.67
C PHE A 23 -15.67 11.89 1.47
N ARG A 24 -16.21 10.69 1.64
CA ARG A 24 -17.65 10.45 1.47
C ARG A 24 -18.52 11.30 2.37
N SER A 25 -18.02 11.66 3.55
CA SER A 25 -18.68 12.61 4.46
C SER A 25 -18.92 13.99 3.84
N ASP A 26 -18.13 14.36 2.84
CA ASP A 26 -18.19 15.67 2.19
C ASP A 26 -18.98 15.66 0.87
N ILE A 27 -19.49 14.48 0.48
CA ILE A 27 -20.24 14.28 -0.76
C ILE A 27 -21.73 14.50 -0.49
N LEU A 28 -22.27 15.58 -1.04
CA LEU A 28 -23.71 15.89 -0.97
C LEU A 28 -24.49 15.22 -2.10
N THR A 29 -23.90 15.10 -3.29
CA THR A 29 -24.56 14.53 -4.47
C THR A 29 -23.51 13.96 -5.43
N ILE A 30 -23.81 12.80 -5.99
CA ILE A 30 -23.04 12.20 -7.09
C ILE A 30 -23.98 12.12 -8.30
N THR A 31 -23.61 12.77 -9.43
CA THR A 31 -24.27 12.60 -10.71
C THR A 31 -23.32 11.92 -11.67
N SER A 32 -23.75 10.79 -12.27
CA SER A 32 -23.04 10.18 -13.39
C SER A 32 -23.51 10.81 -14.69
N GLY A 33 -22.57 11.28 -15.53
CA GLY A 33 -22.88 11.54 -16.93
C GLY A 33 -22.98 10.21 -17.68
N ASP A 34 -23.83 10.14 -18.71
CA ASP A 34 -24.02 8.92 -19.51
C ASP A 34 -22.69 8.45 -20.11
N ALA A 35 -22.22 7.28 -19.65
CA ALA A 35 -21.17 6.55 -20.34
C ALA A 35 -21.82 5.78 -21.52
N PRO A 36 -21.16 5.69 -22.68
CA PRO A 36 -21.65 4.87 -23.78
C PRO A 36 -21.77 3.43 -23.31
N SER A 37 -22.95 2.84 -23.47
CA SER A 37 -23.23 1.45 -23.15
C SER A 37 -22.48 0.53 -24.09
N GLU A 38 -21.50 -0.20 -23.62
CA GLU A 38 -20.97 -1.39 -24.31
C GLU A 38 -21.69 -2.63 -23.80
N ASP A 39 -22.40 -3.30 -24.70
CA ASP A 39 -23.03 -4.59 -24.47
C ASP A 39 -21.98 -5.71 -24.30
N PRO A 40 -22.14 -6.60 -23.32
CA PRO A 40 -21.20 -7.71 -23.12
C PRO A 40 -21.48 -8.85 -24.09
N LYS A 41 -20.63 -9.05 -25.08
CA LYS A 41 -20.61 -10.29 -25.89
C LYS A 41 -19.97 -11.45 -25.13
N LYS A 42 -20.76 -12.52 -25.01
CA LYS A 42 -20.48 -13.83 -24.43
C LYS A 42 -19.33 -14.56 -25.16
N PRO A 43 -18.44 -15.28 -24.46
CA PRO A 43 -17.34 -16.01 -25.10
C PRO A 43 -17.81 -17.36 -25.65
N ALA A 44 -17.32 -17.70 -26.84
CA ALA A 44 -17.44 -19.00 -27.44
C ALA A 44 -16.23 -19.88 -27.09
N ALA A 45 -16.55 -21.13 -26.78
CA ALA A 45 -15.60 -22.20 -26.49
C ALA A 45 -14.89 -22.72 -27.76
N GLY A 46 -13.66 -23.21 -27.63
CA GLY A 46 -12.98 -23.99 -28.65
C GLY A 46 -11.55 -24.36 -28.29
N ARG A 47 -11.35 -25.62 -27.86
CA ARG A 47 -10.05 -26.36 -27.91
C ARG A 47 -9.90 -26.98 -29.30
N PRO A 48 -8.73 -27.42 -29.79
CA PRO A 48 -7.89 -28.45 -29.16
C PRO A 48 -6.34 -28.32 -29.34
N ALA A 49 -5.65 -28.98 -28.50
CA ALA A 49 -4.49 -29.89 -28.48
C ALA A 49 -3.51 -29.95 -29.68
N GLY A 50 -2.22 -30.07 -29.35
CA GLY A 50 -1.18 -30.64 -30.21
C GLY A 50 0.25 -30.31 -29.76
N ASN A 51 0.86 -31.20 -29.03
CA ASN A 51 2.16 -31.88 -29.04
C ASN A 51 3.53 -31.17 -29.18
N GLU A 52 4.36 -31.55 -28.16
CA GLU A 52 5.75 -32.09 -28.24
C GLU A 52 6.85 -31.12 -28.75
N SER A 53 7.96 -30.92 -28.13
CA SER A 53 8.89 -31.76 -27.34
C SER A 53 10.18 -30.99 -27.03
N THR A 54 10.82 -31.47 -26.01
CA THR A 54 12.27 -31.64 -25.73
C THR A 54 13.08 -30.56 -25.04
N ASP A 55 13.50 -31.01 -23.84
CA ASP A 55 14.80 -30.87 -23.17
C ASP A 55 15.44 -29.50 -23.01
N GLN A 56 15.45 -29.10 -21.75
CA GLN A 56 16.72 -28.72 -21.09
C GLN A 56 16.57 -28.79 -19.57
N GLU A 57 17.51 -29.47 -18.97
CA GLU A 57 17.74 -29.57 -17.54
C GLU A 57 17.75 -28.18 -16.89
N ALA A 58 16.70 -27.85 -16.18
CA ALA A 58 16.69 -26.75 -15.21
C ALA A 58 16.74 -27.37 -13.82
N THR A 59 17.78 -27.04 -13.13
CA THR A 59 18.06 -27.22 -11.72
C THR A 59 16.77 -27.37 -10.91
N ARG A 60 16.52 -28.57 -10.40
CA ARG A 60 15.48 -28.84 -9.40
C ARG A 60 15.84 -28.08 -8.14
N SER A 61 15.29 -26.89 -7.96
CA SER A 61 14.98 -26.41 -6.64
C SER A 61 13.96 -27.40 -6.05
N SER A 62 14.35 -28.10 -5.01
CA SER A 62 13.47 -28.96 -4.25
C SER A 62 12.28 -28.12 -3.77
N GLU A 63 11.15 -28.21 -4.47
CA GLU A 63 9.86 -27.85 -3.90
C GLU A 63 9.68 -28.81 -2.73
N LEU A 64 9.93 -28.33 -1.52
CA LEU A 64 9.54 -29.00 -0.31
C LEU A 64 8.03 -29.22 -0.42
N GLU A 65 7.60 -30.46 -0.52
CA GLU A 65 6.18 -30.83 -0.40
C GLU A 65 5.73 -30.34 0.97
N ILE A 66 5.05 -29.17 0.96
CA ILE A 66 4.50 -28.57 2.18
C ILE A 66 3.33 -29.45 2.59
N ASP A 67 3.44 -30.10 3.76
CA ASP A 67 2.31 -30.80 4.35
C ASP A 67 1.13 -29.83 4.49
N PRO A 68 -0.02 -30.08 3.83
CA PRO A 68 -1.18 -29.20 3.87
C PRO A 68 -1.70 -28.93 5.28
N GLY A 69 -1.39 -29.78 6.25
CA GLY A 69 -1.76 -29.66 7.66
C GLY A 69 -0.70 -28.99 8.55
N ALA A 70 0.52 -28.74 8.06
CA ALA A 70 1.59 -28.18 8.87
C ALA A 70 1.30 -26.72 9.26
N PRO A 71 1.54 -26.33 10.53
CA PRO A 71 1.47 -24.94 10.95
C PRO A 71 2.47 -24.08 10.18
N GLY A 72 2.08 -22.85 9.84
CA GLY A 72 2.96 -21.94 9.14
C GLY A 72 2.34 -20.56 8.98
N VAL A 73 2.96 -19.74 8.15
CA VAL A 73 2.55 -18.36 7.91
C VAL A 73 2.47 -18.08 6.42
N PHE A 74 1.64 -17.11 6.05
CA PHE A 74 1.62 -16.49 4.74
C PHE A 74 2.44 -15.20 4.82
N TYR A 75 3.67 -15.26 4.36
CA TYR A 75 4.63 -14.17 4.44
C TYR A 75 4.53 -13.27 3.22
N LEU A 76 4.44 -11.95 3.45
CA LEU A 76 4.41 -10.93 2.40
C LEU A 76 5.39 -9.81 2.74
N PRO A 77 6.47 -9.61 1.95
CA PRO A 77 7.28 -8.41 2.05
C PRO A 77 6.45 -7.17 1.69
N MET A 78 6.59 -6.11 2.47
CA MET A 78 5.95 -4.81 2.27
C MET A 78 7.04 -3.74 2.31
N SER A 79 7.84 -3.66 1.25
CA SER A 79 8.97 -2.73 1.15
C SER A 79 8.72 -1.66 0.09
N GLY A 80 9.44 -0.53 0.22
CA GLY A 80 9.32 0.59 -0.70
C GLY A 80 8.22 1.59 -0.33
N MET A 81 7.74 2.36 -1.29
CA MET A 81 6.77 3.43 -1.07
C MET A 81 5.34 2.89 -1.03
N VAL A 82 4.60 3.29 0.01
CA VAL A 82 3.16 2.99 0.13
C VAL A 82 2.40 3.60 -1.04
N GLY A 83 1.66 2.75 -1.76
CA GLY A 83 0.93 3.11 -2.97
C GLY A 83 1.71 2.90 -4.26
N LEU A 84 2.98 2.56 -4.16
CA LEU A 84 3.80 2.19 -5.31
C LEU A 84 4.20 0.73 -5.26
N GLU A 85 5.24 0.42 -4.45
CA GLU A 85 5.69 -0.95 -4.24
C GLU A 85 4.85 -1.67 -3.19
N MET A 86 4.39 -0.96 -2.15
CA MET A 86 3.42 -1.47 -1.16
C MET A 86 2.00 -1.10 -1.57
N ARG A 87 1.13 -2.08 -1.79
CA ARG A 87 -0.24 -1.85 -2.25
C ARG A 87 -1.23 -2.87 -1.66
N PRO A 88 -2.52 -2.48 -1.55
CA PRO A 88 -3.55 -3.35 -0.97
C PRO A 88 -3.80 -4.64 -1.78
N GLU A 89 -3.61 -4.61 -3.10
CA GLU A 89 -3.83 -5.76 -3.98
C GLU A 89 -2.93 -6.95 -3.62
N GLU A 90 -1.72 -6.72 -3.12
CA GLU A 90 -0.83 -7.82 -2.68
C GLU A 90 -1.35 -8.46 -1.39
N ILE A 91 -1.94 -7.65 -0.49
CA ILE A 91 -2.61 -8.17 0.72
C ILE A 91 -3.81 -9.03 0.31
N GLU A 92 -4.63 -8.59 -0.64
CA GLU A 92 -5.75 -9.36 -1.16
C GLU A 92 -5.30 -10.69 -1.79
N MET A 93 -4.20 -10.67 -2.55
CA MET A 93 -3.66 -11.86 -3.20
C MET A 93 -3.14 -12.88 -2.18
N ILE A 94 -2.39 -12.45 -1.15
CA ILE A 94 -1.89 -13.38 -0.13
C ILE A 94 -3.02 -13.92 0.75
N VAL A 95 -4.05 -13.12 1.03
CA VAL A 95 -5.27 -13.56 1.70
C VAL A 95 -5.99 -14.63 0.88
N ALA A 96 -6.12 -14.43 -0.43
CA ALA A 96 -6.75 -15.43 -1.30
C ALA A 96 -5.98 -16.76 -1.34
N GLU A 97 -4.67 -16.76 -1.05
CA GLU A 97 -3.91 -17.99 -0.84
C GLU A 97 -4.21 -18.60 0.54
N ALA A 98 -4.29 -17.77 1.58
CA ALA A 98 -4.61 -18.21 2.94
C ALA A 98 -6.00 -18.82 3.03
N ASP A 99 -7.01 -18.22 2.38
CA ASP A 99 -8.40 -18.71 2.31
C ASP A 99 -8.50 -20.16 1.80
N LYS A 100 -7.60 -20.60 0.92
CA LYS A 100 -7.56 -21.97 0.42
C LYS A 100 -7.28 -23.01 1.51
N ARG A 101 -6.72 -22.59 2.63
CA ARG A 101 -6.46 -23.42 3.82
C ARG A 101 -7.51 -23.26 4.92
N GLY A 102 -8.49 -22.38 4.71
CA GLY A 102 -9.53 -22.05 5.69
C GLY A 102 -9.14 -20.90 6.62
N ASP A 103 -10.07 -20.54 7.47
CA ASP A 103 -9.93 -19.43 8.42
C ASP A 103 -8.84 -19.67 9.48
N GLY A 104 -8.40 -18.60 10.14
CA GLY A 104 -7.46 -18.66 11.25
C GLY A 104 -5.98 -18.68 10.84
N GLN A 105 -5.67 -18.49 9.56
CA GLN A 105 -4.28 -18.42 9.10
C GLN A 105 -3.58 -17.17 9.64
N THR A 106 -2.25 -17.25 9.77
CA THR A 106 -1.40 -16.11 10.14
C THR A 106 -0.75 -15.52 8.90
N ILE A 107 -0.99 -14.23 8.67
CA ILE A 107 -0.41 -13.44 7.59
C ILE A 107 0.63 -12.49 8.21
N VAL A 108 1.87 -12.58 7.77
CA VAL A 108 2.98 -11.75 8.23
C VAL A 108 3.32 -10.73 7.17
N LEU A 109 3.15 -9.46 7.48
CA LEU A 109 3.57 -8.33 6.67
C LEU A 109 4.95 -7.86 7.15
N ASP A 110 6.00 -8.10 6.38
CA ASP A 110 7.37 -7.66 6.68
C ASP A 110 7.57 -6.24 6.15
N ILE A 111 7.47 -5.24 7.04
CA ILE A 111 7.38 -3.83 6.67
C ILE A 111 8.74 -3.15 6.75
N GLU A 112 9.20 -2.65 5.58
CA GLU A 112 10.44 -1.86 5.40
C GLU A 112 10.11 -0.65 4.52
N SER A 113 9.54 0.42 5.11
CA SER A 113 9.03 1.54 4.32
C SER A 113 9.07 2.86 5.07
N GLY A 114 9.55 3.90 4.39
CA GLY A 114 9.49 5.29 4.84
C GLY A 114 8.11 5.95 4.67
N GLY A 115 7.08 5.21 4.23
CA GLY A 115 5.73 5.73 4.03
C GLY A 115 5.37 5.98 2.57
N GLY A 116 4.42 6.87 2.33
CA GLY A 116 3.95 7.17 0.97
C GLY A 116 2.55 7.77 0.92
N MET A 117 1.73 7.30 -0.01
CA MET A 117 0.42 7.88 -0.31
C MET A 117 -0.58 7.57 0.80
N VAL A 118 -1.16 8.61 1.40
CA VAL A 118 -2.17 8.50 2.46
C VAL A 118 -3.40 7.71 2.00
N ILE A 119 -3.82 7.90 0.74
CA ILE A 119 -4.97 7.20 0.17
C ILE A 119 -4.75 5.70 0.13
N GLU A 120 -3.57 5.28 -0.28
CA GLU A 120 -3.22 3.86 -0.36
C GLU A 120 -3.16 3.21 1.02
N TYR A 121 -2.68 3.97 2.04
CA TYR A 121 -2.78 3.52 3.42
C TYR A 121 -4.22 3.23 3.84
N ILE A 122 -5.16 4.14 3.53
CA ILE A 122 -6.57 3.94 3.89
C ILE A 122 -7.09 2.64 3.27
N LEU A 123 -6.77 2.37 2.01
CA LEU A 123 -7.13 1.11 1.35
C LEU A 123 -6.48 -0.10 2.03
N MET A 124 -5.19 -0.04 2.33
CA MET A 124 -4.51 -1.14 3.03
C MET A 124 -5.09 -1.38 4.42
N ALA A 125 -5.36 -0.33 5.19
CA ALA A 125 -5.97 -0.46 6.51
C ALA A 125 -7.38 -1.07 6.42
N GLN A 126 -8.21 -0.65 5.46
CA GLN A 126 -9.53 -1.25 5.22
C GLN A 126 -9.42 -2.72 4.83
N THR A 127 -8.50 -3.06 3.93
CA THR A 127 -8.23 -4.44 3.50
C THR A 127 -7.83 -5.31 4.70
N ILE A 128 -6.87 -4.85 5.52
CA ILE A 128 -6.44 -5.57 6.73
C ILE A 128 -7.61 -5.73 7.70
N VAL A 129 -8.34 -4.66 8.03
CA VAL A 129 -9.47 -4.70 8.96
C VAL A 129 -10.58 -5.64 8.48
N GLU A 130 -10.85 -5.71 7.18
CA GLU A 130 -11.84 -6.65 6.62
C GLU A 130 -11.38 -8.09 6.81
N TYR A 131 -10.15 -8.39 6.47
CA TYR A 131 -9.64 -9.76 6.49
C TYR A 131 -9.22 -10.26 7.88
N LYS A 132 -9.00 -9.37 8.85
CA LYS A 132 -8.82 -9.72 10.27
C LYS A 132 -10.00 -10.50 10.86
N LYS A 133 -11.17 -10.41 10.27
CA LYS A 133 -12.34 -11.21 10.66
C LYS A 133 -12.11 -12.71 10.47
N ARG A 134 -11.18 -13.10 9.59
CA ARG A 134 -10.91 -14.49 9.22
C ARG A 134 -9.48 -14.95 9.51
N HIS A 135 -8.51 -14.05 9.38
CA HIS A 135 -7.09 -14.33 9.54
C HIS A 135 -6.44 -13.40 10.56
N LYS A 136 -5.28 -13.79 11.06
CA LYS A 136 -4.46 -12.98 11.98
C LYS A 136 -3.40 -12.23 11.20
N PHE A 137 -3.31 -10.93 11.36
CA PHE A 137 -2.30 -10.10 10.73
C PHE A 137 -1.21 -9.70 11.72
N VAL A 138 0.03 -9.94 11.35
CA VAL A 138 1.22 -9.58 12.11
C VAL A 138 2.06 -8.62 11.28
N ALA A 139 2.33 -7.43 11.79
CA ALA A 139 3.34 -6.54 11.23
C ALA A 139 4.71 -6.88 11.82
N TRP A 140 5.65 -7.32 10.99
CA TRP A 140 7.05 -7.52 11.36
C TRP A 140 7.85 -6.33 10.84
N VAL A 141 8.23 -5.43 11.76
CA VAL A 141 8.67 -4.07 11.42
C VAL A 141 10.17 -3.92 11.56
N GLY A 142 10.84 -3.52 10.49
CA GLY A 142 12.15 -2.91 10.52
C GLY A 142 12.03 -1.38 10.41
N GLU A 143 11.44 -0.86 9.34
CA GLU A 143 11.10 0.53 9.22
C GLU A 143 9.63 0.68 8.81
N ALA A 144 8.86 1.38 9.64
CA ALA A 144 7.48 1.74 9.35
C ALA A 144 7.25 3.20 9.73
N ILE A 145 7.40 4.09 8.76
CA ILE A 145 7.22 5.53 8.95
C ILE A 145 5.98 6.01 8.18
N SER A 146 5.29 7.01 8.71
CA SER A 146 4.15 7.66 8.04
C SER A 146 3.03 6.66 7.66
N ALA A 147 2.62 6.59 6.40
CA ALA A 147 1.61 5.66 5.90
C ALA A 147 1.93 4.19 6.20
N ALA A 148 3.20 3.80 6.24
CA ALA A 148 3.62 2.45 6.61
C ALA A 148 3.41 2.16 8.09
N ALA A 149 3.67 3.13 8.99
CA ALA A 149 3.36 2.99 10.42
C ALA A 149 1.85 2.80 10.64
N ALA A 150 1.05 3.60 9.95
CA ALA A 150 -0.39 3.49 10.02
C ALA A 150 -0.90 2.13 9.50
N THR A 151 -0.22 1.54 8.50
CA THR A 151 -0.49 0.16 8.01
C THR A 151 -0.14 -0.89 9.08
N ALA A 152 1.01 -0.75 9.74
CA ALA A 152 1.41 -1.64 10.83
C ALA A 152 0.41 -1.62 11.99
N LEU A 153 -0.10 -0.43 12.35
CA LEU A 153 -1.10 -0.24 13.40
C LEU A 153 -2.49 -0.84 13.04
N ALA A 154 -2.73 -1.18 11.79
CA ALA A 154 -3.94 -1.90 11.39
C ALA A 154 -3.86 -3.41 11.68
N CYS A 155 -2.67 -3.98 11.90
CA CYS A 155 -2.47 -5.39 12.20
C CYS A 155 -2.87 -5.75 13.63
N ASP A 156 -3.10 -7.05 13.90
CA ASP A 156 -3.44 -7.55 15.25
C ASP A 156 -2.26 -7.53 16.21
N ARG A 157 -1.05 -7.72 15.67
CA ARG A 157 0.20 -7.70 16.44
C ARG A 157 1.29 -6.98 15.68
N ILE A 158 2.15 -6.29 16.41
CA ILE A 158 3.38 -5.69 15.90
C ILE A 158 4.55 -6.40 16.57
N VAL A 159 5.49 -6.90 15.78
CA VAL A 159 6.76 -7.46 16.23
C VAL A 159 7.88 -6.63 15.63
N PHE A 160 8.82 -6.19 16.43
CA PHE A 160 9.91 -5.32 16.00
C PHE A 160 11.18 -6.10 15.69
N LYS A 161 11.89 -5.69 14.63
CA LYS A 161 13.32 -6.01 14.48
C LYS A 161 14.13 -5.13 15.45
N SER A 162 15.34 -5.53 15.80
CA SER A 162 16.15 -4.81 16.81
C SER A 162 16.45 -3.34 16.46
N ASN A 163 16.50 -3.01 15.16
CA ASN A 163 16.68 -1.67 14.66
C ASN A 163 15.38 -0.97 14.27
N ALA A 164 14.24 -1.49 14.70
CA ALA A 164 12.93 -1.02 14.26
C ALA A 164 12.67 0.45 14.61
N ARG A 165 11.93 1.08 13.71
CA ARG A 165 11.36 2.43 13.88
C ARG A 165 9.90 2.41 13.43
N LEU A 166 9.01 2.98 14.25
CA LEU A 166 7.59 3.08 13.91
C LEU A 166 7.02 4.41 14.39
N GLY A 167 6.36 5.16 13.48
CA GLY A 167 5.67 6.41 13.86
C GLY A 167 5.69 7.49 12.78
N ALA A 168 5.67 8.76 13.21
CA ALA A 168 5.69 9.97 12.36
C ALA A 168 4.62 9.92 11.23
N ILE A 169 3.36 9.75 11.59
CA ILE A 169 2.22 9.65 10.66
C ILE A 169 1.74 11.05 10.24
N THR A 170 2.65 11.95 9.94
CA THR A 170 2.35 13.33 9.56
C THR A 170 1.80 13.39 8.14
N MET A 171 0.79 14.23 7.94
CA MET A 171 0.15 14.40 6.66
C MET A 171 0.65 15.64 5.93
N HIS A 172 1.02 15.47 4.66
CA HIS A 172 1.39 16.56 3.76
C HIS A 172 0.59 16.51 2.47
N SER A 173 0.28 17.66 1.91
CA SER A 173 -0.30 17.79 0.58
C SER A 173 0.63 18.62 -0.30
N SER A 174 1.15 18.03 -1.37
CA SER A 174 2.11 18.69 -2.27
C SER A 174 3.32 19.31 -1.52
N GLY A 175 3.82 18.62 -0.50
CA GLY A 175 4.96 19.06 0.31
C GLY A 175 4.64 20.10 1.41
N ASN A 176 3.38 20.54 1.52
CA ASN A 176 2.94 21.47 2.55
C ASN A 176 2.12 20.76 3.63
N PRO A 177 2.18 21.22 4.90
CA PRO A 177 1.28 20.74 5.94
C PRO A 177 -0.17 20.92 5.53
N VAL A 178 -1.02 19.97 5.90
CA VAL A 178 -2.47 20.08 5.71
C VAL A 178 -3.08 21.00 6.78
N SER A 179 -4.36 21.37 6.61
CA SER A 179 -5.05 22.17 7.63
C SER A 179 -5.29 21.39 8.92
N ASP A 180 -5.37 22.09 10.05
CA ASP A 180 -5.70 21.50 11.37
C ASP A 180 -6.97 20.65 11.32
N GLU A 181 -8.00 21.09 10.58
CA GLU A 181 -9.24 20.33 10.40
C GLU A 181 -8.98 18.98 9.70
N THR A 182 -8.12 18.97 8.70
CA THR A 182 -7.74 17.74 7.98
C THR A 182 -6.94 16.81 8.89
N GLU A 183 -6.01 17.35 9.69
CA GLU A 183 -5.27 16.55 10.67
C GLU A 183 -6.18 15.95 11.74
N GLU A 184 -7.16 16.69 12.28
CA GLU A 184 -8.09 16.16 13.28
C GLU A 184 -8.99 15.05 12.71
N ARG A 185 -9.42 15.16 11.46
CA ARG A 185 -10.11 14.07 10.76
C ARG A 185 -9.21 12.85 10.62
N TRP A 186 -7.96 13.05 10.30
CA TRP A 186 -6.95 12.01 10.19
C TRP A 186 -6.70 11.28 11.52
N ILE A 187 -6.52 12.04 12.61
CA ILE A 187 -6.40 11.52 13.97
C ILE A 187 -7.63 10.67 14.33
N THR A 188 -8.82 11.12 13.96
CA THR A 188 -10.07 10.40 14.21
C THR A 188 -10.11 9.05 13.47
N LEU A 189 -9.66 9.03 12.20
CA LEU A 189 -9.55 7.79 11.43
C LEU A 189 -8.54 6.83 12.06
N LEU A 190 -7.36 7.32 12.41
CA LEU A 190 -6.32 6.51 13.04
C LEU A 190 -6.77 5.94 14.39
N LYS A 191 -7.50 6.71 15.21
CA LYS A 191 -8.14 6.20 16.42
C LYS A 191 -9.08 5.03 16.15
N GLY A 192 -9.87 5.11 15.09
CA GLY A 192 -10.74 4.01 14.67
C GLY A 192 -9.96 2.75 14.32
N VAL A 193 -8.86 2.88 13.58
CA VAL A 193 -7.97 1.77 13.23
C VAL A 193 -7.33 1.16 14.49
N LEU A 194 -6.76 1.97 15.37
CA LEU A 194 -6.15 1.54 16.63
C LEU A 194 -7.14 0.75 17.49
N ARG A 195 -8.35 1.28 17.68
CA ARG A 195 -9.41 0.60 18.44
C ARG A 195 -9.76 -0.76 17.85
N THR A 196 -9.92 -0.85 16.53
CA THR A 196 -10.23 -2.10 15.82
C THR A 196 -9.10 -3.12 15.93
N SER A 197 -7.86 -2.65 16.08
CA SER A 197 -6.67 -3.49 16.23
C SER A 197 -6.30 -3.80 17.69
N GLY A 198 -7.07 -3.28 18.65
CA GLY A 198 -6.82 -3.51 20.08
C GLY A 198 -5.73 -2.63 20.69
N TYR A 199 -5.29 -1.59 19.99
CA TYR A 199 -4.31 -0.64 20.50
C TYR A 199 -4.99 0.57 21.16
N SER A 200 -4.26 1.21 22.07
CA SER A 200 -4.73 2.44 22.71
C SER A 200 -4.83 3.61 21.72
N GLU A 201 -5.95 4.34 21.81
CA GLU A 201 -6.16 5.55 20.99
C GLU A 201 -5.20 6.70 21.34
N HIS A 202 -4.51 6.62 22.49
CA HIS A 202 -3.51 7.63 22.88
C HIS A 202 -2.36 7.75 21.88
N TRP A 203 -2.08 6.70 21.09
CA TRP A 203 -1.06 6.71 20.06
C TRP A 203 -1.37 7.60 18.86
N ALA A 204 -2.66 7.87 18.57
CA ALA A 204 -3.05 8.54 17.34
C ALA A 204 -2.49 9.96 17.22
N ARG A 205 -2.76 10.80 18.22
CA ARG A 205 -2.38 12.23 18.15
C ARG A 205 -0.87 12.46 18.13
N PRO A 206 -0.05 11.89 19.03
CA PRO A 206 1.39 12.15 19.05
C PRO A 206 2.14 11.58 17.84
N MET A 207 1.60 10.57 17.15
CA MET A 207 2.17 10.09 15.89
C MET A 207 1.83 10.99 14.69
N VAL A 208 0.73 11.75 14.76
CA VAL A 208 0.29 12.66 13.70
C VAL A 208 0.82 14.08 13.92
N ARG A 209 0.77 14.58 15.16
CA ARG A 209 1.12 15.96 15.52
C ARG A 209 2.35 15.99 16.42
N ASN A 210 3.26 16.91 16.12
CA ASN A 210 4.46 17.13 16.92
C ASN A 210 4.21 17.95 18.22
N ASP A 211 3.03 18.56 18.37
CA ASP A 211 2.63 19.34 19.54
C ASP A 211 1.85 18.50 20.58
N SER A 212 2.12 17.19 20.63
CA SER A 212 1.35 16.26 21.44
C SER A 212 2.22 15.37 22.31
N TRP A 213 1.71 15.05 23.50
CA TRP A 213 2.37 14.20 24.46
C TRP A 213 1.83 12.79 24.41
N ILE A 214 2.70 11.82 24.71
CA ILE A 214 2.34 10.50 25.16
C ILE A 214 3.34 10.05 26.22
N SER A 215 2.82 9.60 27.35
CA SER A 215 3.57 8.91 28.40
C SER A 215 2.84 7.66 28.82
N TYR A 216 3.53 6.78 29.52
CA TYR A 216 2.95 5.57 30.08
C TYR A 216 3.54 5.20 31.41
N VAL A 217 2.81 4.41 32.17
CA VAL A 217 3.31 3.66 33.31
C VAL A 217 3.04 2.19 33.08
N ARG A 218 4.03 1.37 33.35
CA ARG A 218 3.87 -0.09 33.34
C ARG A 218 3.79 -0.58 34.76
N ASP A 219 2.74 -1.31 35.10
CA ASP A 219 2.63 -2.02 36.37
C ASP A 219 3.70 -3.12 36.44
N PRO A 220 4.60 -3.10 37.46
CA PRO A 220 5.67 -4.06 37.57
C PRO A 220 5.20 -5.48 37.91
N ASP A 221 4.01 -5.61 38.51
CA ASP A 221 3.47 -6.90 38.99
C ASP A 221 2.63 -7.60 37.91
N THR A 222 1.80 -6.84 37.18
CA THR A 222 0.90 -7.36 36.14
C THR A 222 1.48 -7.22 34.74
N GLY A 223 2.37 -6.25 34.50
CA GLY A 223 2.87 -5.87 33.19
C GLY A 223 1.89 -5.01 32.37
N ASP A 224 0.75 -4.67 32.93
CA ASP A 224 -0.24 -3.81 32.28
C ASP A 224 0.32 -2.40 32.06
N VAL A 225 -0.12 -1.77 30.98
CA VAL A 225 0.36 -0.43 30.59
C VAL A 225 -0.81 0.54 30.55
N GLU A 226 -0.67 1.65 31.31
CA GLU A 226 -1.59 2.77 31.29
C GLU A 226 -0.95 3.95 30.53
N TYR A 227 -1.68 4.55 29.59
CA TYR A 227 -1.19 5.65 28.75
C TYR A 227 -1.85 6.96 29.12
N PHE A 228 -1.08 8.05 28.98
CA PHE A 228 -1.54 9.41 29.27
C PHE A 228 -1.20 10.35 28.10
N SER A 229 -2.10 11.30 27.85
CA SER A 229 -1.92 12.37 26.85
C SER A 229 -1.16 13.60 27.38
N SER A 230 -0.68 13.53 28.62
CA SER A 230 0.19 14.55 29.24
C SER A 230 0.98 13.92 30.37
N PRO A 231 2.18 14.39 30.70
CA PRO A 231 2.94 13.89 31.84
C PRO A 231 2.16 14.05 33.13
N GLN A 232 2.10 12.99 33.94
CA GLN A 232 1.40 12.96 35.22
C GLN A 232 2.33 13.21 36.42
N GLY A 233 3.64 13.09 36.21
CA GLY A 233 4.65 13.23 37.27
C GLY A 233 4.61 12.12 38.31
N ILE A 234 4.11 10.94 37.94
CA ILE A 234 4.01 9.78 38.84
C ILE A 234 5.23 8.87 38.74
N ALA A 235 5.49 8.10 39.78
CA ALA A 235 6.66 7.21 39.81
C ALA A 235 6.56 6.14 38.72
N GLY A 236 7.67 5.93 38.01
CA GLY A 236 7.74 4.95 36.91
C GLY A 236 7.17 5.43 35.58
N GLU A 237 6.72 6.69 35.50
CA GLU A 237 6.25 7.27 34.24
C GLU A 237 7.40 7.44 33.24
N VAL A 238 7.18 6.99 32.01
CA VAL A 238 8.07 7.17 30.87
C VAL A 238 7.39 8.05 29.83
N VAL A 239 8.02 9.17 29.51
CA VAL A 239 7.57 10.07 28.44
C VAL A 239 8.19 9.62 27.12
N LEU A 240 7.34 9.28 26.14
CA LEU A 240 7.76 8.79 24.82
C LEU A 240 7.82 9.90 23.77
N SER A 241 6.92 10.86 23.83
CA SER A 241 6.88 11.98 22.92
C SER A 241 6.55 13.25 23.70
N ASN A 242 7.15 14.33 23.28
CA ASN A 242 6.89 15.67 23.77
C ASN A 242 6.42 16.54 22.59
N TRP A 243 6.02 17.74 22.88
CA TRP A 243 5.45 18.68 21.90
C TRP A 243 6.47 19.29 20.91
N THR A 244 7.66 18.73 20.76
CA THR A 244 8.69 19.23 19.82
C THR A 244 8.91 18.30 18.64
N GLU A 245 8.53 17.03 18.75
CA GLU A 245 8.82 16.02 17.74
C GLU A 245 7.62 15.06 17.58
N ASN A 246 7.41 14.58 16.37
CA ASN A 246 6.47 13.49 16.12
C ASN A 246 6.94 12.22 16.82
N CYS A 247 6.01 11.50 17.40
CA CYS A 247 6.31 10.23 18.06
C CYS A 247 6.82 9.21 17.04
N VAL A 248 8.07 8.78 17.24
CA VAL A 248 8.69 7.64 16.55
C VAL A 248 9.30 6.75 17.59
N LEU A 249 8.86 5.52 17.64
CA LEU A 249 9.32 4.52 18.60
C LEU A 249 10.51 3.74 18.05
N SER A 250 11.52 3.55 18.89
CA SER A 250 12.53 2.52 18.72
C SER A 250 11.98 1.13 19.12
N ALA A 251 12.75 0.08 18.83
CA ALA A 251 12.37 -1.28 19.22
C ALA A 251 12.19 -1.42 20.74
N ASP A 252 13.07 -0.81 21.54
CA ASP A 252 12.96 -0.83 23.00
C ASP A 252 11.69 -0.13 23.48
N GLN A 253 11.50 1.11 23.03
CA GLN A 253 10.32 1.89 23.39
C GLN A 253 9.01 1.21 22.99
N GLY A 254 8.98 0.57 21.82
CA GLY A 254 7.77 -0.13 21.37
C GLY A 254 7.41 -1.35 22.21
N VAL A 255 8.40 -2.12 22.66
CA VAL A 255 8.18 -3.28 23.54
C VAL A 255 7.88 -2.81 24.96
N ASP A 256 8.67 -1.87 25.48
CA ASP A 256 8.51 -1.41 26.86
C ASP A 256 7.19 -0.67 27.07
N SER A 257 6.70 0.06 26.07
CA SER A 257 5.39 0.69 26.10
C SER A 257 4.22 -0.27 25.85
N GLY A 258 4.47 -1.52 25.46
CA GLY A 258 3.42 -2.49 25.16
C GLY A 258 2.74 -2.31 23.80
N LEU A 259 3.24 -1.41 22.92
CA LEU A 259 2.74 -1.31 21.55
C LEU A 259 3.20 -2.51 20.71
N ALA A 260 4.45 -2.92 20.85
CA ALA A 260 4.98 -4.11 20.19
C ALA A 260 4.84 -5.35 21.08
N TYR A 261 4.41 -6.46 20.47
CA TYR A 261 4.24 -7.74 21.14
C TYR A 261 5.57 -8.40 21.53
N GLY A 262 6.65 -8.10 20.77
CA GLY A 262 7.97 -8.66 21.02
C GLY A 262 8.99 -8.23 19.98
N ARG A 263 10.16 -8.91 20.01
CA ARG A 263 11.27 -8.70 19.05
C ARG A 263 11.65 -9.96 18.33
N ALA A 264 11.98 -9.82 17.06
CA ALA A 264 12.52 -10.88 16.23
C ALA A 264 13.34 -10.29 15.08
N ASP A 265 14.59 -10.70 14.91
CA ASP A 265 15.49 -10.25 13.85
C ASP A 265 15.52 -11.18 12.64
N ASN A 266 14.99 -12.37 12.81
CA ASN A 266 14.94 -13.39 11.76
C ASN A 266 13.67 -14.26 11.91
N LYS A 267 13.42 -15.05 10.88
CA LYS A 267 12.22 -15.87 10.77
C LYS A 267 12.10 -16.91 11.90
N GLU A 268 13.21 -17.45 12.37
CA GLU A 268 13.25 -18.43 13.46
C GLU A 268 12.87 -17.80 14.81
N GLN A 269 13.33 -16.58 15.06
CA GLN A 269 12.93 -15.82 16.25
C GLN A 269 11.46 -15.41 16.15
N LEU A 270 11.02 -14.95 14.97
CA LEU A 270 9.64 -14.58 14.75
C LEU A 270 8.69 -15.76 14.96
N ALA A 271 9.05 -16.95 14.47
CA ALA A 271 8.28 -18.16 14.72
C ALA A 271 8.07 -18.41 16.23
N LYS A 272 9.13 -18.23 17.03
CA LYS A 272 9.05 -18.37 18.51
C LYS A 272 8.13 -17.31 19.13
N VAL A 273 8.23 -16.06 18.70
CA VAL A 273 7.35 -14.96 19.17
C VAL A 273 5.88 -15.23 18.82
N LEU A 274 5.64 -15.93 17.70
CA LEU A 274 4.29 -16.29 17.24
C LEU A 274 3.80 -17.65 17.76
N ASP A 275 4.55 -18.29 18.67
CA ASP A 275 4.24 -19.60 19.24
C ASP A 275 4.14 -20.72 18.16
N LEU A 276 4.91 -20.58 17.08
CA LEU A 276 5.02 -21.58 16.02
C LEU A 276 6.18 -22.54 16.30
N PRO A 277 6.05 -23.84 15.98
CA PRO A 277 7.11 -24.82 16.19
C PRO A 277 8.35 -24.55 15.33
N SER A 278 8.16 -23.98 14.15
CA SER A 278 9.21 -23.54 13.22
C SER A 278 8.63 -22.56 12.21
N TRP A 279 9.51 -21.83 11.52
CA TRP A 279 9.08 -21.03 10.37
C TRP A 279 8.75 -21.95 9.18
N ASN A 280 7.55 -21.80 8.66
CA ASN A 280 7.12 -22.46 7.45
C ASN A 280 6.31 -21.46 6.62
N ASP A 281 6.85 -21.04 5.48
CA ASP A 281 6.18 -20.11 4.56
C ASP A 281 5.25 -20.91 3.64
N LEU A 282 3.95 -20.62 3.75
CA LEU A 282 2.88 -21.34 3.06
C LEU A 282 2.43 -20.67 1.76
N GLY A 283 2.95 -19.46 1.49
CA GLY A 283 2.47 -18.61 0.42
C GLY A 283 3.52 -18.25 -0.63
N THR A 284 3.11 -17.46 -1.60
CA THR A 284 3.96 -16.96 -2.68
C THR A 284 4.20 -15.45 -2.59
N GLY A 285 4.03 -14.85 -1.40
CA GLY A 285 4.08 -13.40 -1.21
C GLY A 285 5.41 -12.77 -1.61
N GLN A 286 6.55 -13.42 -1.35
CA GLN A 286 7.86 -12.96 -1.84
C GLN A 286 7.86 -12.81 -3.37
N LYS A 287 7.39 -13.83 -4.09
CA LYS A 287 7.32 -13.80 -5.56
C LYS A 287 6.33 -12.76 -6.07
N MET A 288 5.21 -12.55 -5.36
CA MET A 288 4.23 -11.50 -5.69
C MET A 288 4.90 -10.13 -5.62
N HIS A 289 5.55 -9.83 -4.49
CA HIS A 289 6.23 -8.56 -4.27
C HIS A 289 7.34 -8.32 -5.31
N ASP A 290 8.22 -9.30 -5.53
CA ASP A 290 9.31 -9.19 -6.52
C ASP A 290 8.78 -8.93 -7.93
N THR A 291 7.68 -9.61 -8.31
CA THR A 291 7.06 -9.44 -9.63
C THR A 291 6.47 -8.04 -9.79
N TRP A 292 5.85 -7.52 -8.74
CA TRP A 292 5.30 -6.17 -8.75
C TRP A 292 6.40 -5.10 -8.77
N HIS A 293 7.40 -5.23 -7.93
CA HIS A 293 8.56 -4.34 -7.93
C HIS A 293 9.22 -4.25 -9.32
N GLN A 294 9.46 -5.39 -9.97
CA GLN A 294 9.95 -5.42 -11.35
C GLN A 294 9.00 -4.73 -12.34
N THR A 295 7.70 -4.76 -12.08
CA THR A 295 6.71 -4.06 -12.92
C THR A 295 6.84 -2.54 -12.76
N CYS A 296 7.04 -2.03 -11.55
CA CYS A 296 7.30 -0.62 -11.29
C CYS A 296 8.59 -0.15 -11.97
N VAL A 297 9.68 -0.89 -11.83
CA VAL A 297 10.97 -0.59 -12.51
C VAL A 297 10.81 -0.54 -14.03
N LYS A 298 10.14 -1.53 -14.62
CA LYS A 298 9.89 -1.56 -16.07
C LYS A 298 9.02 -0.41 -16.55
N CYS A 299 8.03 0.00 -15.75
CA CYS A 299 7.19 1.16 -16.05
C CYS A 299 8.04 2.43 -16.11
N GLU A 300 8.81 2.70 -15.06
CA GLU A 300 9.66 3.88 -14.99
C GLU A 300 10.66 3.95 -16.14
N GLU A 301 11.39 2.86 -16.41
CA GLU A 301 12.31 2.80 -17.53
C GLU A 301 11.65 3.08 -18.88
N ASP A 302 10.46 2.52 -19.07
CA ASP A 302 9.72 2.66 -20.31
C ASP A 302 9.22 4.07 -20.53
N ILE A 303 8.68 4.69 -19.47
CA ILE A 303 8.25 6.09 -19.49
C ILE A 303 9.46 6.99 -19.77
N ARG A 304 10.58 6.82 -19.07
CA ARG A 304 11.80 7.59 -19.30
C ARG A 304 12.28 7.50 -20.76
N LYS A 305 12.33 6.28 -21.32
CA LYS A 305 12.73 6.03 -22.71
C LYS A 305 11.78 6.68 -23.72
N THR A 306 10.48 6.60 -23.48
CA THR A 306 9.46 7.16 -24.37
C THR A 306 9.38 8.67 -24.30
N THR A 307 9.56 9.26 -23.13
CA THR A 307 9.65 10.72 -22.93
C THR A 307 10.88 11.28 -23.64
N ALA A 308 12.04 10.63 -23.52
CA ALA A 308 13.24 11.04 -24.27
C ALA A 308 13.00 10.99 -25.79
N ARG A 309 12.32 9.93 -26.30
CA ARG A 309 11.95 9.81 -27.71
C ARG A 309 11.03 10.93 -28.18
N LEU A 310 10.06 11.37 -27.35
CA LEU A 310 9.21 12.52 -27.68
C LEU A 310 10.03 13.79 -27.93
N GLY A 311 11.06 14.03 -27.12
CA GLY A 311 11.95 15.19 -27.29
C GLY A 311 12.79 15.15 -28.58
N MET A 312 13.01 13.96 -29.15
CA MET A 312 13.80 13.76 -30.37
C MET A 312 12.98 13.72 -31.68
N LEU A 313 11.66 13.87 -31.59
CA LEU A 313 10.79 13.74 -32.77
C LEU A 313 10.99 14.83 -33.84
N GLY A 314 11.57 15.99 -33.50
CA GLY A 314 11.82 17.10 -34.40
C GLY A 314 12.69 16.76 -35.64
N GLU A 315 13.46 15.66 -35.56
CA GLU A 315 14.28 15.18 -36.66
C GLU A 315 13.51 14.46 -37.81
N TYR A 316 12.23 14.13 -37.53
CA TYR A 316 11.40 13.40 -38.51
C TYR A 316 10.42 14.34 -39.21
N SER A 317 9.93 13.90 -40.39
CA SER A 317 8.82 14.60 -41.06
C SER A 317 7.55 14.62 -40.18
N GLU A 318 6.74 15.64 -40.34
CA GLU A 318 5.54 15.89 -39.55
C GLU A 318 4.63 14.66 -39.41
N MET A 319 4.31 14.00 -40.54
CA MET A 319 3.52 12.78 -40.55
C MET A 319 4.12 11.62 -39.74
N VAL A 320 5.44 11.53 -39.69
CA VAL A 320 6.15 10.52 -38.88
C VAL A 320 6.11 10.91 -37.41
N GLN A 321 6.24 12.19 -37.10
CA GLN A 321 6.12 12.69 -35.72
C GLN A 321 4.74 12.37 -35.14
N LEU A 322 3.67 12.69 -35.87
CA LEU A 322 2.29 12.42 -35.44
C LEU A 322 2.07 10.92 -35.12
N ARG A 323 2.51 10.02 -36.02
CA ARG A 323 2.39 8.57 -35.78
C ARG A 323 3.15 8.10 -34.57
N LYS A 324 4.39 8.59 -34.37
CA LYS A 324 5.23 8.22 -33.21
C LYS A 324 4.65 8.73 -31.90
N ARG A 325 4.08 9.95 -31.87
CA ARG A 325 3.39 10.48 -30.68
C ARG A 325 2.19 9.62 -30.32
N ILE A 326 1.34 9.28 -31.28
CA ILE A 326 0.18 8.39 -31.07
C ILE A 326 0.62 7.04 -30.50
N GLU A 327 1.70 6.45 -31.03
CA GLU A 327 2.22 5.18 -30.55
C GLU A 327 2.69 5.27 -29.07
N ILE A 328 3.41 6.33 -28.74
CA ILE A 328 3.90 6.57 -27.38
C ILE A 328 2.72 6.78 -26.42
N TYR A 329 1.74 7.62 -26.74
CA TYR A 329 0.59 7.89 -25.89
C TYR A 329 -0.28 6.63 -25.67
N LYS A 330 -0.50 5.84 -26.70
CA LYS A 330 -1.15 4.51 -26.56
C LYS A 330 -0.35 3.55 -25.67
N ARG A 331 0.96 3.64 -25.66
CA ARG A 331 1.83 2.86 -24.75
C ARG A 331 1.67 3.35 -23.31
N TRP A 332 1.58 4.65 -23.07
CA TRP A 332 1.33 5.24 -21.77
C TRP A 332 -0.06 4.85 -21.22
N LEU A 333 -1.09 4.81 -22.06
CA LEU A 333 -2.42 4.32 -21.66
C LEU A 333 -2.38 2.85 -21.18
N ARG A 334 -1.53 2.00 -21.76
CA ARG A 334 -1.35 0.62 -21.27
C ARG A 334 -0.72 0.60 -19.87
N TRP A 335 0.22 1.50 -19.59
CA TRP A 335 0.82 1.63 -18.28
C TRP A 335 -0.16 2.19 -17.24
N TRP A 336 -0.99 3.15 -17.61
CA TRP A 336 -2.07 3.63 -16.74
C TRP A 336 -3.00 2.51 -16.25
N LYS A 337 -3.31 1.55 -17.09
CA LYS A 337 -4.11 0.37 -16.71
C LYS A 337 -3.35 -0.60 -15.80
N LYS A 338 -2.03 -0.62 -15.87
CA LYS A 338 -1.20 -1.61 -15.16
C LYS A 338 -0.58 -1.07 -13.88
N ALA A 339 -0.15 0.18 -13.87
CA ALA A 339 0.56 0.83 -12.76
C ALA A 339 0.13 2.31 -12.62
N PRO A 340 -1.14 2.59 -12.27
CA PRO A 340 -1.69 3.94 -12.27
C PRO A 340 -0.92 4.90 -11.34
N ASN A 341 -0.56 4.46 -10.14
CA ASN A 341 0.14 5.30 -9.18
C ASN A 341 1.56 5.66 -9.66
N GLN A 342 2.24 4.74 -10.36
CA GLN A 342 3.52 5.03 -10.99
C GLN A 342 3.39 6.11 -12.08
N MET A 343 2.34 6.03 -12.90
CA MET A 343 2.07 7.01 -13.95
C MET A 343 1.77 8.39 -13.36
N LEU A 344 1.02 8.42 -12.27
CA LEU A 344 0.70 9.66 -11.53
C LEU A 344 1.99 10.31 -10.99
N LEU A 345 2.84 9.56 -10.32
CA LEU A 345 4.11 10.05 -9.76
C LEU A 345 5.09 10.53 -10.82
N LEU A 346 5.12 9.88 -11.97
CA LEU A 346 5.94 10.29 -13.11
C LEU A 346 5.39 11.52 -13.85
N GLY A 347 4.27 12.09 -13.38
CA GLY A 347 3.66 13.29 -13.97
C GLY A 347 3.12 13.09 -15.37
N ILE A 348 2.74 11.86 -15.72
CA ILE A 348 2.20 11.56 -17.06
C ILE A 348 0.74 12.04 -17.15
N PRO A 349 0.35 12.69 -18.28
CA PRO A 349 -1.04 13.14 -18.46
C PRO A 349 -2.05 12.03 -18.17
N SER A 350 -3.19 12.39 -17.61
CA SER A 350 -4.26 11.45 -17.26
C SER A 350 -4.79 10.68 -18.48
N ILE A 351 -5.52 9.59 -18.21
CA ILE A 351 -6.13 8.77 -19.29
C ILE A 351 -6.92 9.63 -20.24
N ASN A 352 -7.82 10.50 -19.73
CA ASN A 352 -8.66 11.38 -20.57
C ASN A 352 -7.81 12.34 -21.41
N GLN A 353 -6.82 12.98 -20.80
CA GLN A 353 -5.91 13.87 -21.52
C GLN A 353 -5.13 13.13 -22.63
N LEU A 354 -4.66 11.91 -22.35
CA LEU A 354 -3.97 11.11 -23.37
C LEU A 354 -4.91 10.69 -24.51
N GLU A 355 -6.16 10.35 -24.20
CA GLU A 355 -7.17 10.00 -25.19
C GLU A 355 -7.50 11.20 -26.08
N GLU A 356 -7.75 12.37 -25.50
CA GLU A 356 -7.96 13.63 -26.24
C GLU A 356 -6.76 13.97 -27.15
N MET A 357 -5.54 13.89 -26.62
CA MET A 357 -4.32 14.12 -27.40
C MET A 357 -4.18 13.13 -28.55
N ILE A 358 -4.54 11.86 -28.36
CA ILE A 358 -4.49 10.83 -29.42
C ILE A 358 -5.54 11.15 -30.49
N GLU A 359 -6.76 11.52 -30.12
CA GLU A 359 -7.82 11.87 -31.08
C GLU A 359 -7.45 13.08 -31.93
N GLU A 360 -6.87 14.11 -31.32
CA GLU A 360 -6.39 15.29 -32.03
C GLU A 360 -5.32 14.94 -33.05
N LEU A 361 -4.27 14.23 -32.64
CA LEU A 361 -3.20 13.78 -33.53
C LEU A 361 -3.70 12.86 -34.66
N GLN A 362 -4.73 12.06 -34.40
CA GLN A 362 -5.35 11.21 -35.43
C GLN A 362 -6.17 12.04 -36.43
N ARG A 363 -6.78 13.14 -36.00
CA ARG A 363 -7.48 14.09 -36.89
C ARG A 363 -6.48 14.78 -37.80
N GLU A 364 -5.42 15.38 -37.26
CA GLU A 364 -4.33 15.96 -38.03
C GLU A 364 -3.74 15.00 -39.05
N LEU A 365 -3.53 13.76 -38.66
CA LEU A 365 -3.00 12.69 -39.52
C LEU A 365 -3.95 12.38 -40.69
N ARG A 366 -5.27 12.52 -40.53
CA ARG A 366 -6.25 12.34 -41.60
C ARG A 366 -6.27 13.53 -42.55
N GLU A 367 -6.23 14.75 -42.02
CA GLU A 367 -6.24 16.00 -42.77
C GLU A 367 -4.97 16.18 -43.60
N GLY A 368 -3.81 15.83 -43.09
CA GLY A 368 -2.53 15.87 -43.81
C GLY A 368 -2.33 14.81 -44.92
N ARG A 369 -3.32 13.94 -45.16
CA ARG A 369 -3.35 12.96 -46.24
C ARG A 369 -4.14 13.44 -47.49
N GLY A 370 -4.81 14.56 -47.40
CA GLY A 370 -5.47 15.21 -48.52
C GLY A 370 -4.53 16.20 -49.18
#